data_d18a3bd0d63af712d9ecec18f44e65ac
#
_entry.id   d18a3bd0d63af712d9ecec18f44e65ac
#
_cell.length_a   1.000
_cell.length_b   1.000
_cell.length_c   1.000
_cell.angle_alpha   90.00
_cell.angle_beta   90.00
_cell.angle_gamma   90.00
#
_symmetry.space_group_name_H-M   'P 1'
#
loop_
_entity.id
_entity.type
_entity.pdbx_description
1 polymer ?
#
loop_
_entity_poly.entity_id
_entity_poly.type
_entity_poly.pdbx_seq_one_letter_code
_entity_poly.pdbx_strand_id
1 'polypeptide(L)'
;MSQSRPLYEAVTDLPISHAVCLIVVLTLALFAFIRFRSTPNTPPQLKETVPFITNTIGYLTNAGVFIDRVAETLEATKTNIVKFYVGCMPAYIVTGPKNVQFVLNSPGLLDGNFLQLMLMDKHWGLNREEISKFANDKSGRSKVPAKGLATPDDQRYWLGHDRLYAEYLSNRKFSDALADSFCKLFAERLDKHFDEEWATVQLFDVLKTAMAESAIISLFGSKIIDLNPGFVQCYWDFDDIAGTLVWGLPNFLQRKSVAIKDQLHSMTRKHIDSAWEHFDWEGPDRDSAWEPHFGSRLSRETAKWLREKGFSNHAAAGHTLASLFGLNGNTVPVTVWAMIEIIRDAALFQAVSDEALGAFTTDPTNGTRQIDASKLINLPLMQSLYVEIMRLHVSFNVTRKATEPLVVNGYNIEKGALVQTCSQIAHYEEAVWGAEGHPASEFWAWRHIKYVDEVDDCSGETTRRPQFSMKGRPSSFFPYGGGYVMCPGRHFAKQEILLAIAVLVTKFEFEFVEWTNADGSKSDRPPQDDRRFAGFIAMSPDRDARVRLRRLKSE
;
A
#
# COMPACT_ATOMS: atom_id res chain seq x y z
N MET A 1 -1.22 -58.16 41.51
CA MET A 1 -2.46 -57.59 40.95
C MET A 1 -2.42 -56.12 41.16
N SER A 2 -2.05 -55.34 40.10
CA SER A 2 -2.05 -53.92 40.11
C SER A 2 -3.46 -53.44 39.75
N GLN A 3 -4.18 -52.88 40.72
CA GLN A 3 -5.47 -52.21 40.44
C GLN A 3 -5.21 -50.95 39.67
N SER A 4 -5.67 -50.88 38.41
CA SER A 4 -5.72 -49.66 37.63
C SER A 4 -6.71 -48.70 38.30
N ARG A 5 -6.23 -47.55 38.79
CA ARG A 5 -7.11 -46.47 39.27
C ARG A 5 -8.03 -46.02 38.12
N PRO A 6 -9.31 -45.83 38.38
CA PRO A 6 -10.23 -45.34 37.36
C PRO A 6 -9.87 -43.91 36.92
N LEU A 7 -10.01 -43.60 35.62
CA LEU A 7 -9.61 -42.36 34.97
C LEU A 7 -10.17 -41.10 35.62
N TYR A 8 -11.33 -41.18 36.30
CA TYR A 8 -11.94 -40.01 36.95
C TYR A 8 -11.16 -39.57 38.21
N GLU A 9 -10.52 -40.51 38.98
CA GLU A 9 -9.70 -40.16 40.14
C GLU A 9 -8.38 -39.47 39.74
N ALA A 10 -7.84 -39.78 38.56
CA ALA A 10 -6.65 -39.13 38.03
C ALA A 10 -6.90 -37.67 37.62
N VAL A 11 -8.15 -37.31 37.31
CA VAL A 11 -8.51 -35.92 36.88
C VAL A 11 -8.79 -35.04 38.10
N THR A 12 -9.28 -35.58 39.20
CA THR A 12 -9.59 -34.83 40.44
C THR A 12 -8.37 -34.42 41.25
N ASP A 13 -7.23 -35.12 41.06
CA ASP A 13 -5.97 -34.80 41.74
C ASP A 13 -5.06 -33.81 40.99
N LEU A 14 -5.48 -33.34 39.80
CA LEU A 14 -4.73 -32.36 39.03
C LEU A 14 -4.90 -30.96 39.63
N PRO A 15 -3.82 -30.15 39.77
CA PRO A 15 -3.94 -28.74 40.11
C PRO A 15 -4.92 -28.05 39.13
N ILE A 16 -5.75 -27.16 39.63
CA ILE A 16 -6.80 -26.45 38.85
C ILE A 16 -6.25 -25.89 37.52
N SER A 17 -5.01 -25.39 37.54
CA SER A 17 -4.31 -24.91 36.35
C SER A 17 -4.10 -25.99 35.29
N HIS A 18 -3.76 -27.23 35.68
CA HIS A 18 -3.55 -28.33 34.75
C HIS A 18 -4.88 -28.89 34.24
N ALA A 19 -5.91 -28.93 35.08
CA ALA A 19 -7.26 -29.31 34.65
C ALA A 19 -7.83 -28.32 33.61
N VAL A 20 -7.65 -27.02 33.83
CA VAL A 20 -8.04 -25.97 32.87
C VAL A 20 -7.25 -26.10 31.55
N CYS A 21 -5.93 -26.30 31.60
CA CYS A 21 -5.12 -26.56 30.42
C CYS A 21 -5.57 -27.79 29.65
N LEU A 22 -5.86 -28.89 30.34
CA LEU A 22 -6.34 -30.14 29.74
C LEU A 22 -7.71 -29.94 29.05
N ILE A 23 -8.64 -29.25 29.69
CA ILE A 23 -9.96 -28.93 29.12
C ILE A 23 -9.78 -28.06 27.85
N VAL A 24 -8.93 -27.05 27.91
CA VAL A 24 -8.63 -26.21 26.75
C VAL A 24 -8.05 -27.02 25.58
N VAL A 25 -7.07 -27.86 25.87
CA VAL A 25 -6.44 -28.73 24.86
C VAL A 25 -7.45 -29.72 24.27
N LEU A 26 -8.27 -30.36 25.09
CA LEU A 26 -9.30 -31.32 24.64
C LEU A 26 -10.40 -30.59 23.82
N THR A 27 -10.79 -29.40 24.25
CA THR A 27 -11.77 -28.58 23.52
C THR A 27 -11.21 -28.16 22.15
N LEU A 28 -9.95 -27.71 22.09
CA LEU A 28 -9.27 -27.38 20.84
C LEU A 28 -9.11 -28.61 19.94
N ALA A 29 -8.74 -29.77 20.51
CA ALA A 29 -8.62 -31.02 19.77
C ALA A 29 -9.97 -31.50 19.20
N LEU A 30 -11.04 -31.42 19.99
CA LEU A 30 -12.39 -31.75 19.55
C LEU A 30 -12.87 -30.79 18.47
N PHE A 31 -12.66 -29.50 18.66
CA PHE A 31 -12.99 -28.48 17.69
C PHE A 31 -12.20 -28.65 16.38
N ALA A 32 -10.91 -28.96 16.48
CA ALA A 32 -10.07 -29.34 15.35
C ALA A 32 -10.63 -30.59 14.63
N PHE A 33 -10.94 -31.65 15.36
CA PHE A 33 -11.48 -32.90 14.79
C PHE A 33 -12.80 -32.68 14.04
N ILE A 34 -13.70 -31.88 14.59
CA ILE A 34 -14.99 -31.54 13.94
C ILE A 34 -14.76 -30.69 12.67
N ARG A 35 -13.83 -29.72 12.72
CA ARG A 35 -13.55 -28.80 11.60
C ARG A 35 -12.70 -29.42 10.51
N PHE A 36 -11.79 -30.35 10.83
CA PHE A 36 -10.94 -31.02 9.84
C PHE A 36 -11.62 -32.20 9.13
N ARG A 37 -12.87 -32.52 9.45
CA ARG A 37 -13.65 -33.43 8.61
C ARG A 37 -13.82 -32.79 7.25
N SER A 38 -13.17 -33.35 6.22
CA SER A 38 -13.35 -32.90 4.83
C SER A 38 -14.81 -33.12 4.44
N THR A 39 -15.54 -32.04 4.28
CA THR A 39 -16.85 -32.06 3.64
C THR A 39 -16.65 -32.09 2.11
N PRO A 40 -17.56 -32.72 1.35
CA PRO A 40 -17.52 -32.68 -0.09
C PRO A 40 -17.38 -31.21 -0.55
N ASN A 41 -16.54 -30.95 -1.57
CA ASN A 41 -16.25 -29.62 -2.10
C ASN A 41 -15.55 -28.64 -1.12
N THR A 42 -14.72 -29.16 -0.20
CA THR A 42 -13.81 -28.33 0.60
C THR A 42 -12.48 -28.16 -0.15
N PRO A 43 -11.94 -26.93 -0.25
CA PRO A 43 -10.63 -26.69 -0.89
C PRO A 43 -9.49 -27.38 -0.12
N PRO A 44 -8.34 -27.64 -0.79
CA PRO A 44 -7.13 -28.07 -0.10
C PRO A 44 -6.80 -27.15 1.07
N GLN A 45 -6.45 -27.74 2.20
CA GLN A 45 -6.10 -27.01 3.41
C GLN A 45 -4.59 -26.86 3.53
N LEU A 46 -4.14 -25.64 3.85
CA LEU A 46 -2.75 -25.35 4.16
C LEU A 46 -2.34 -26.16 5.40
N LYS A 47 -1.31 -27.00 5.26
CA LYS A 47 -0.81 -27.84 6.35
C LYS A 47 -0.36 -26.99 7.53
N GLU A 48 -0.64 -27.46 8.74
CA GLU A 48 -0.18 -26.81 9.99
C GLU A 48 0.13 -27.86 11.05
N THR A 49 1.13 -27.58 11.90
CA THR A 49 1.58 -28.48 12.95
C THR A 49 0.62 -28.46 14.13
N VAL A 50 0.21 -27.27 14.55
CA VAL A 50 -0.77 -27.09 15.62
C VAL A 50 -1.98 -26.37 15.03
N PRO A 51 -3.15 -27.03 14.99
CA PRO A 51 -4.37 -26.50 14.40
C PRO A 51 -4.73 -25.11 14.95
N PHE A 52 -5.13 -24.20 14.05
CA PHE A 52 -5.54 -22.81 14.33
C PHE A 52 -4.43 -21.88 14.86
N ILE A 53 -3.26 -22.42 15.20
CA ILE A 53 -2.16 -21.66 15.83
C ILE A 53 -1.03 -21.42 14.83
N THR A 54 -0.48 -22.48 14.23
CA THR A 54 0.74 -22.36 13.42
C THR A 54 0.53 -21.44 12.21
N ASN A 55 -0.56 -21.64 11.47
CA ASN A 55 -0.88 -20.78 10.32
C ASN A 55 -1.25 -19.36 10.74
N THR A 56 -1.94 -19.20 11.88
CA THR A 56 -2.26 -17.87 12.43
C THR A 56 -1.00 -17.08 12.77
N ILE A 57 -0.07 -17.70 13.50
CA ILE A 57 1.21 -17.04 13.84
C ILE A 57 1.96 -16.70 12.55
N GLY A 58 2.13 -17.64 11.62
CA GLY A 58 2.82 -17.39 10.36
C GLY A 58 2.19 -16.26 9.55
N TYR A 59 0.88 -16.24 9.44
CA TYR A 59 0.12 -15.18 8.76
C TYR A 59 0.32 -13.79 9.39
N LEU A 60 0.38 -13.73 10.74
CA LEU A 60 0.49 -12.47 11.47
C LEU A 60 1.92 -11.96 11.62
N THR A 61 2.92 -12.85 11.69
CA THR A 61 4.30 -12.47 12.05
C THR A 61 5.31 -12.68 10.93
N ASN A 62 4.98 -13.50 9.93
CA ASN A 62 5.86 -13.80 8.80
C ASN A 62 5.06 -14.06 7.53
N ALA A 63 4.35 -13.01 7.10
CA ALA A 63 3.42 -13.06 5.98
C ALA A 63 4.11 -13.51 4.67
N GLY A 64 5.36 -13.11 4.45
CA GLY A 64 6.13 -13.51 3.28
C GLY A 64 6.29 -15.03 3.18
N VAL A 65 6.80 -15.68 4.23
CA VAL A 65 6.95 -17.17 4.27
C VAL A 65 5.58 -17.85 4.21
N PHE A 66 4.57 -17.24 4.82
CA PHE A 66 3.20 -17.76 4.75
C PHE A 66 2.67 -17.77 3.32
N ILE A 67 2.88 -16.68 2.54
CA ILE A 67 2.47 -16.58 1.14
C ILE A 67 3.20 -17.60 0.27
N ASP A 68 4.50 -17.85 0.50
CA ASP A 68 5.26 -18.90 -0.22
C ASP A 68 4.65 -20.29 -0.01
N ARG A 69 4.35 -20.64 1.24
CA ARG A 69 3.69 -21.92 1.56
C ARG A 69 2.31 -22.06 0.90
N VAL A 70 1.59 -20.95 0.77
CA VAL A 70 0.32 -20.94 0.02
C VAL A 70 0.58 -21.18 -1.45
N ALA A 71 1.55 -20.51 -2.06
CA ALA A 71 1.92 -20.69 -3.46
C ALA A 71 2.35 -22.14 -3.77
N GLU A 72 3.24 -22.71 -2.93
CA GLU A 72 3.66 -24.11 -3.01
C GLU A 72 2.47 -25.09 -2.91
N THR A 73 1.51 -24.82 -2.01
CA THR A 73 0.32 -25.67 -1.84
C THR A 73 -0.59 -25.59 -3.07
N LEU A 74 -0.81 -24.39 -3.64
CA LEU A 74 -1.59 -24.18 -4.87
C LEU A 74 -0.98 -24.96 -6.04
N GLU A 75 0.35 -24.87 -6.21
CA GLU A 75 1.09 -25.57 -7.24
C GLU A 75 1.01 -27.10 -7.06
N ALA A 76 1.30 -27.60 -5.86
CA ALA A 76 1.29 -29.02 -5.54
C ALA A 76 -0.08 -29.67 -5.72
N THR A 77 -1.15 -28.94 -5.40
CA THR A 77 -2.53 -29.42 -5.52
C THR A 77 -3.16 -29.13 -6.88
N LYS A 78 -2.50 -28.34 -7.73
CA LYS A 78 -3.03 -27.84 -9.02
C LYS A 78 -4.41 -27.20 -8.89
N THR A 79 -4.62 -26.46 -7.79
CA THR A 79 -5.87 -25.77 -7.51
C THR A 79 -5.64 -24.24 -7.50
N ASN A 80 -6.71 -23.48 -7.69
CA ASN A 80 -6.70 -22.03 -7.62
C ASN A 80 -7.28 -21.49 -6.30
N ILE A 81 -7.34 -22.34 -5.26
CA ILE A 81 -7.87 -21.98 -3.95
C ILE A 81 -7.26 -22.84 -2.86
N VAL A 82 -6.87 -22.21 -1.76
CA VAL A 82 -6.37 -22.87 -0.55
C VAL A 82 -7.12 -22.34 0.66
N LYS A 83 -7.52 -23.25 1.57
CA LYS A 83 -8.15 -22.93 2.86
C LYS A 83 -7.10 -22.91 3.96
N PHE A 84 -7.24 -21.99 4.91
CA PHE A 84 -6.48 -21.94 6.17
C PHE A 84 -7.33 -21.31 7.26
N TYR A 85 -6.77 -21.11 8.45
CA TYR A 85 -7.45 -20.46 9.56
C TYR A 85 -6.60 -19.31 10.12
N VAL A 86 -7.27 -18.21 10.46
CA VAL A 86 -6.71 -17.10 11.25
C VAL A 86 -7.44 -17.11 12.59
N GLY A 87 -6.79 -17.63 13.64
CA GLY A 87 -7.51 -18.07 14.82
C GLY A 87 -8.54 -19.14 14.46
N CYS A 88 -9.78 -18.95 14.89
CA CYS A 88 -10.88 -19.85 14.54
C CYS A 88 -11.64 -19.43 13.27
N MET A 89 -11.23 -18.34 12.61
CA MET A 89 -11.92 -17.82 11.42
C MET A 89 -11.38 -18.50 10.16
N PRO A 90 -12.24 -19.15 9.36
CA PRO A 90 -11.83 -19.72 8.08
C PRO A 90 -11.41 -18.62 7.12
N ALA A 91 -10.34 -18.86 6.40
CA ALA A 91 -9.78 -17.94 5.42
C ALA A 91 -9.37 -18.72 4.15
N TYR A 92 -9.47 -18.07 3.03
CA TYR A 92 -9.20 -18.61 1.70
C TYR A 92 -8.33 -17.66 0.92
N ILE A 93 -7.27 -18.17 0.29
CA ILE A 93 -6.58 -17.44 -0.78
C ILE A 93 -7.01 -18.06 -2.11
N VAL A 94 -7.46 -17.20 -3.02
CA VAL A 94 -7.89 -17.57 -4.36
C VAL A 94 -6.99 -16.91 -5.40
N THR A 95 -6.68 -17.62 -6.48
CA THR A 95 -5.79 -17.19 -7.56
C THR A 95 -6.44 -17.38 -8.92
N GLY A 96 -5.79 -16.86 -9.95
CA GLY A 96 -6.27 -16.88 -11.33
C GLY A 96 -7.22 -15.73 -11.66
N PRO A 97 -7.19 -15.23 -12.92
CA PRO A 97 -7.84 -13.98 -13.31
C PRO A 97 -9.34 -13.91 -13.02
N LYS A 98 -10.07 -15.00 -13.21
CA LYS A 98 -11.53 -15.05 -12.95
C LYS A 98 -11.85 -14.91 -11.47
N ASN A 99 -11.09 -15.59 -10.61
CA ASN A 99 -11.30 -15.53 -9.15
C ASN A 99 -10.88 -14.18 -8.59
N VAL A 100 -9.78 -13.61 -9.08
CA VAL A 100 -9.35 -12.25 -8.74
C VAL A 100 -10.47 -11.26 -9.07
N GLN A 101 -11.02 -11.31 -10.28
CA GLN A 101 -12.14 -10.45 -10.67
C GLN A 101 -13.39 -10.67 -9.80
N PHE A 102 -13.69 -11.90 -9.42
CA PHE A 102 -14.79 -12.20 -8.51
C PHE A 102 -14.58 -11.55 -7.15
N VAL A 103 -13.40 -11.68 -6.54
CA VAL A 103 -13.08 -11.06 -5.23
C VAL A 103 -13.14 -9.54 -5.29
N LEU A 104 -12.68 -8.96 -6.38
CA LEU A 104 -12.64 -7.50 -6.55
C LEU A 104 -14.04 -6.90 -6.77
N ASN A 105 -14.91 -7.58 -7.52
CA ASN A 105 -16.12 -6.98 -8.10
C ASN A 105 -17.45 -7.56 -7.57
N SER A 106 -17.45 -8.26 -6.42
CA SER A 106 -18.67 -8.85 -5.82
C SER A 106 -19.07 -8.20 -4.49
N PRO A 107 -19.37 -6.89 -4.44
CA PRO A 107 -19.60 -6.17 -3.18
C PRO A 107 -20.83 -6.67 -2.39
N GLY A 108 -21.80 -7.31 -3.05
CA GLY A 108 -22.97 -7.89 -2.39
C GLY A 108 -22.68 -9.19 -1.64
N LEU A 109 -21.70 -9.96 -2.12
CA LEU A 109 -21.29 -11.25 -1.55
C LEU A 109 -20.05 -11.14 -0.66
N LEU A 110 -19.18 -10.18 -0.94
CA LEU A 110 -17.85 -10.02 -0.34
C LEU A 110 -17.67 -8.59 0.17
N ASP A 111 -17.78 -8.40 1.49
CA ASP A 111 -17.63 -7.10 2.15
C ASP A 111 -16.14 -6.74 2.32
N GLY A 112 -15.73 -5.59 1.79
CA GLY A 112 -14.41 -5.01 1.98
C GLY A 112 -14.36 -3.90 3.05
N ASN A 113 -15.48 -3.42 3.54
CA ASN A 113 -15.54 -2.32 4.49
C ASN A 113 -15.08 -2.75 5.89
N PHE A 114 -15.19 -4.06 6.21
CA PHE A 114 -14.83 -4.56 7.54
C PHE A 114 -13.37 -4.24 7.91
N LEU A 115 -12.45 -4.31 6.95
CA LEU A 115 -11.04 -3.98 7.18
C LEU A 115 -10.86 -2.49 7.47
N GLN A 116 -11.56 -1.61 6.74
CA GLN A 116 -11.51 -0.17 7.00
C GLN A 116 -12.09 0.18 8.37
N LEU A 117 -13.20 -0.47 8.77
CA LEU A 117 -13.75 -0.28 10.12
C LEU A 117 -12.77 -0.71 11.21
N MET A 118 -12.03 -1.79 11.00
CA MET A 118 -10.98 -2.23 11.92
C MET A 118 -9.82 -1.22 11.98
N LEU A 119 -9.40 -0.66 10.85
CA LEU A 119 -8.37 0.38 10.81
C LEU A 119 -8.83 1.68 11.49
N MET A 120 -10.11 2.07 11.32
CA MET A 120 -10.70 3.22 12.02
C MET A 120 -10.63 3.07 13.53
N ASP A 121 -10.87 1.86 14.06
CA ASP A 121 -10.74 1.54 15.48
C ASP A 121 -9.26 1.53 15.95
N LYS A 122 -8.40 0.78 15.25
CA LYS A 122 -7.05 0.47 15.74
C LYS A 122 -5.99 1.51 15.40
N HIS A 123 -6.09 2.11 14.20
CA HIS A 123 -5.10 3.06 13.69
C HIS A 123 -5.57 4.51 13.78
N TRP A 124 -6.81 4.79 13.38
CA TRP A 124 -7.31 6.16 13.33
C TRP A 124 -7.81 6.64 14.69
N GLY A 125 -8.08 5.73 15.63
CA GLY A 125 -8.53 6.06 16.98
C GLY A 125 -9.93 6.67 17.04
N LEU A 126 -10.82 6.36 16.09
CA LEU A 126 -12.20 6.79 16.13
C LEU A 126 -12.90 6.14 17.34
N ASN A 127 -13.76 6.89 18.00
CA ASN A 127 -14.60 6.36 19.05
C ASN A 127 -15.75 5.49 18.50
N ARG A 128 -16.45 4.78 19.37
CA ARG A 128 -17.52 3.85 18.99
C ARG A 128 -18.66 4.52 18.24
N GLU A 129 -19.03 5.75 18.62
CA GLU A 129 -20.09 6.51 17.95
C GLU A 129 -19.67 6.88 16.54
N GLU A 130 -18.47 7.40 16.36
CA GLU A 130 -17.90 7.77 15.07
C GLU A 130 -17.78 6.55 14.13
N ILE A 131 -17.30 5.41 14.64
CA ILE A 131 -17.24 4.15 13.88
C ILE A 131 -18.67 3.69 13.50
N SER A 132 -19.64 3.84 14.39
CA SER A 132 -21.01 3.40 14.14
C SER A 132 -21.67 4.12 12.95
N LYS A 133 -21.28 5.37 12.67
CA LYS A 133 -21.76 6.11 11.49
C LYS A 133 -21.41 5.36 10.20
N PHE A 134 -20.17 4.91 10.06
CA PHE A 134 -19.74 4.09 8.91
C PHE A 134 -20.28 2.65 8.97
N ALA A 135 -20.28 2.03 10.15
CA ALA A 135 -20.73 0.63 10.30
C ALA A 135 -22.23 0.45 10.01
N ASN A 136 -23.03 1.45 10.30
CA ASN A 136 -24.49 1.43 10.07
C ASN A 136 -24.87 1.90 8.67
N ASP A 137 -23.99 2.58 7.94
CA ASP A 137 -24.22 2.95 6.55
C ASP A 137 -24.15 1.70 5.64
N LYS A 138 -25.32 1.18 5.29
CA LYS A 138 -25.48 0.05 4.36
C LYS A 138 -25.80 0.50 2.93
N SER A 139 -25.85 1.80 2.67
CA SER A 139 -26.21 2.37 1.36
C SER A 139 -25.15 2.11 0.27
N GLY A 140 -23.93 1.75 0.68
CA GLY A 140 -22.81 1.49 -0.23
C GLY A 140 -22.11 2.74 -0.73
N ARG A 141 -21.10 2.54 -1.59
CA ARG A 141 -20.20 3.58 -2.11
C ARG A 141 -20.61 4.14 -3.48
N SER A 142 -21.57 3.50 -4.15
CA SER A 142 -22.05 3.92 -5.47
C SER A 142 -22.95 5.14 -5.38
N LYS A 143 -23.04 5.94 -6.46
CA LYS A 143 -23.97 7.08 -6.55
C LYS A 143 -25.41 6.67 -6.25
N VAL A 144 -25.83 5.49 -6.75
CA VAL A 144 -27.14 4.91 -6.45
C VAL A 144 -27.02 4.07 -5.18
N PRO A 145 -27.90 4.28 -4.17
CA PRO A 145 -27.92 3.45 -2.97
C PRO A 145 -28.12 1.96 -3.27
N ALA A 146 -27.68 1.10 -2.38
CA ALA A 146 -27.95 -0.33 -2.48
C ALA A 146 -29.46 -0.61 -2.58
N LYS A 147 -29.83 -1.63 -3.35
CA LYS A 147 -31.21 -1.96 -3.67
C LYS A 147 -32.09 -2.07 -2.40
N GLY A 148 -33.19 -1.35 -2.41
CA GLY A 148 -34.17 -1.36 -1.29
C GLY A 148 -33.86 -0.39 -0.17
N LEU A 149 -32.81 0.44 -0.30
CA LEU A 149 -32.43 1.47 0.68
C LEU A 149 -32.70 2.86 0.10
N ALA A 150 -33.33 3.72 0.91
CA ALA A 150 -33.57 5.14 0.61
C ALA A 150 -32.80 6.02 1.61
N THR A 151 -31.50 5.78 1.77
CA THR A 151 -30.67 6.54 2.70
C THR A 151 -30.40 7.95 2.12
N PRO A 152 -30.69 9.02 2.87
CA PRO A 152 -30.37 10.39 2.46
C PRO A 152 -28.87 10.57 2.24
N ASP A 153 -28.47 11.41 1.28
CA ASP A 153 -27.06 11.60 0.90
C ASP A 153 -26.18 12.10 2.06
N ASP A 154 -26.76 12.85 2.99
CA ASP A 154 -26.06 13.35 4.18
C ASP A 154 -25.73 12.27 5.21
N GLN A 155 -26.38 11.10 5.14
CA GLN A 155 -26.14 9.92 5.98
C GLN A 155 -25.36 8.81 5.26
N ARG A 156 -24.91 9.05 4.04
CA ARG A 156 -24.12 8.11 3.23
C ARG A 156 -22.64 8.36 3.42
N TYR A 157 -22.11 7.93 4.57
CA TYR A 157 -20.74 8.23 5.00
C TYR A 157 -19.68 7.64 4.08
N TRP A 158 -19.87 6.39 3.59
CA TRP A 158 -18.95 5.77 2.64
C TRP A 158 -18.89 6.52 1.30
N LEU A 159 -20.04 6.89 0.77
CA LEU A 159 -20.11 7.68 -0.46
C LEU A 159 -19.52 9.07 -0.29
N GLY A 160 -19.84 9.74 0.83
CA GLY A 160 -19.33 11.09 1.11
C GLY A 160 -17.80 11.11 1.20
N HIS A 161 -17.23 10.15 1.92
CA HIS A 161 -15.78 9.99 2.02
C HIS A 161 -15.14 9.71 0.64
N ASP A 162 -15.68 8.77 -0.13
CA ASP A 162 -15.13 8.43 -1.45
C ASP A 162 -15.25 9.58 -2.46
N ARG A 163 -16.31 10.40 -2.37
CA ARG A 163 -16.46 11.61 -3.21
C ARG A 163 -15.33 12.62 -3.02
N LEU A 164 -14.83 12.81 -1.79
CA LEU A 164 -13.71 13.71 -1.53
C LEU A 164 -12.45 13.28 -2.31
N TYR A 165 -12.14 12.01 -2.26
CA TYR A 165 -10.99 11.48 -3.01
C TYR A 165 -11.21 11.50 -4.52
N ALA A 166 -12.42 11.20 -4.98
CA ALA A 166 -12.75 11.25 -6.40
C ALA A 166 -12.63 12.67 -6.95
N GLU A 167 -13.06 13.67 -6.20
CA GLU A 167 -13.03 15.07 -6.61
C GLU A 167 -11.64 15.70 -6.50
N TYR A 168 -10.93 15.49 -5.37
CA TYR A 168 -9.73 16.26 -5.07
C TYR A 168 -8.41 15.49 -5.26
N LEU A 169 -8.46 14.17 -5.44
CA LEU A 169 -7.26 13.36 -5.65
C LEU A 169 -7.23 12.65 -7.01
N SER A 170 -8.42 12.31 -7.56
CA SER A 170 -8.50 11.65 -8.87
C SER A 170 -8.81 12.63 -10.02
N ASN A 171 -9.31 13.81 -9.72
CA ASN A 171 -9.53 14.88 -10.71
C ASN A 171 -8.20 15.54 -11.06
N ARG A 172 -7.84 15.54 -12.33
CA ARG A 172 -6.56 16.06 -12.84
C ARG A 172 -6.26 17.49 -12.39
N LYS A 173 -7.25 18.36 -12.34
CA LYS A 173 -7.07 19.75 -11.89
C LYS A 173 -6.39 19.86 -10.53
N PHE A 174 -6.74 18.98 -9.58
CA PHE A 174 -6.21 19.00 -8.21
C PHE A 174 -5.02 18.05 -8.05
N SER A 175 -5.02 16.90 -8.72
CA SER A 175 -3.89 15.96 -8.64
C SER A 175 -2.66 16.51 -9.36
N ASP A 176 -2.81 17.23 -10.47
CA ASP A 176 -1.69 17.84 -11.16
C ASP A 176 -1.09 18.99 -10.30
N ALA A 177 -1.93 19.85 -9.69
CA ALA A 177 -1.44 20.87 -8.76
C ALA A 177 -0.70 20.30 -7.54
N LEU A 178 -1.16 19.16 -7.03
CA LEU A 178 -0.50 18.43 -5.94
C LEU A 178 0.84 17.85 -6.40
N ALA A 179 0.88 17.28 -7.61
CA ALA A 179 2.10 16.72 -8.22
C ALA A 179 3.15 17.83 -8.51
N ASP A 180 2.72 18.98 -9.00
CA ASP A 180 3.60 20.14 -9.23
C ASP A 180 4.18 20.66 -7.92
N SER A 181 3.35 20.77 -6.86
CA SER A 181 3.80 21.14 -5.52
C SER A 181 4.84 20.16 -4.98
N PHE A 182 4.59 18.86 -5.11
CA PHE A 182 5.54 17.82 -4.72
C PHE A 182 6.85 17.92 -5.49
N CYS A 183 6.78 18.01 -6.82
CA CYS A 183 7.96 18.07 -7.69
C CYS A 183 8.86 19.27 -7.34
N LYS A 184 8.25 20.45 -7.15
CA LYS A 184 8.95 21.67 -6.75
C LYS A 184 9.64 21.50 -5.40
N LEU A 185 8.90 21.08 -4.37
CA LEU A 185 9.43 20.89 -3.01
C LEU A 185 10.54 19.83 -2.98
N PHE A 186 10.36 18.74 -3.71
CA PHE A 186 11.37 17.68 -3.77
C PHE A 186 12.66 18.15 -4.44
N ALA A 187 12.55 18.84 -5.58
CA ALA A 187 13.71 19.40 -6.26
C ALA A 187 14.43 20.46 -5.41
N GLU A 188 13.70 21.39 -4.77
CA GLU A 188 14.27 22.40 -3.88
C GLU A 188 15.02 21.80 -2.69
N ARG A 189 14.51 20.68 -2.12
CA ARG A 189 15.19 19.98 -1.02
C ARG A 189 16.47 19.34 -1.47
N LEU A 190 16.47 18.68 -2.60
CA LEU A 190 17.69 18.09 -3.16
C LEU A 190 18.71 19.18 -3.52
N ASP A 191 18.28 20.26 -4.16
CA ASP A 191 19.15 21.40 -4.53
C ASP A 191 19.76 22.10 -3.29
N LYS A 192 19.08 22.07 -2.14
CA LYS A 192 19.60 22.60 -0.88
C LYS A 192 20.67 21.73 -0.24
N HIS A 193 20.61 20.41 -0.45
CA HIS A 193 21.50 19.45 0.19
C HIS A 193 22.67 19.03 -0.70
N PHE A 194 22.52 19.16 -2.02
CA PHE A 194 23.50 18.68 -2.99
C PHE A 194 23.81 19.76 -4.01
N ASP A 195 25.11 19.98 -4.24
CA ASP A 195 25.67 20.88 -5.22
C ASP A 195 26.42 20.12 -6.34
N GLU A 196 27.34 20.79 -7.03
CA GLU A 196 28.14 20.22 -8.10
C GLU A 196 29.31 19.35 -7.57
N GLU A 197 29.52 19.31 -6.26
CA GLU A 197 30.53 18.46 -5.63
C GLU A 197 29.96 17.07 -5.32
N TRP A 198 30.81 16.06 -5.37
CA TRP A 198 30.40 14.70 -5.06
C TRP A 198 30.12 14.51 -3.58
N ALA A 199 28.89 14.20 -3.24
CA ALA A 199 28.45 13.78 -1.92
C ALA A 199 28.27 12.25 -1.87
N THR A 200 28.73 11.60 -0.80
CA THR A 200 28.52 10.16 -0.56
C THR A 200 27.39 9.99 0.43
N VAL A 201 26.33 9.26 0.05
CA VAL A 201 25.11 9.13 0.84
C VAL A 201 24.55 7.70 0.79
N GLN A 202 23.62 7.43 1.68
CA GLN A 202 22.72 6.27 1.63
C GLN A 202 21.48 6.67 0.83
N LEU A 203 21.21 5.97 -0.26
CA LEU A 203 20.14 6.31 -1.21
C LEU A 203 18.75 6.31 -0.55
N PHE A 204 18.47 5.25 0.22
CA PHE A 204 17.18 5.13 0.88
C PHE A 204 16.97 6.22 1.94
N ASP A 205 17.99 6.52 2.75
CA ASP A 205 17.88 7.57 3.78
C ASP A 205 17.61 8.95 3.18
N VAL A 206 18.26 9.27 2.05
CA VAL A 206 18.01 10.53 1.32
C VAL A 206 16.58 10.59 0.82
N LEU A 207 16.10 9.54 0.13
CA LEU A 207 14.76 9.52 -0.42
C LEU A 207 13.69 9.44 0.69
N LYS A 208 13.94 8.66 1.74
CA LYS A 208 13.09 8.56 2.93
C LYS A 208 12.84 9.92 3.57
N THR A 209 13.83 10.79 3.58
CA THR A 209 13.69 12.13 4.15
C THR A 209 13.12 13.13 3.14
N ALA A 210 13.79 13.31 2.01
CA ALA A 210 13.44 14.35 1.06
C ALA A 210 12.07 14.14 0.40
N MET A 211 11.77 12.89 -0.01
CA MET A 211 10.51 12.58 -0.67
C MET A 211 9.33 12.63 0.32
N ALA A 212 9.48 12.01 1.50
CA ALA A 212 8.39 12.00 2.48
C ALA A 212 8.05 13.41 2.98
N GLU A 213 9.05 14.22 3.28
CA GLU A 213 8.81 15.60 3.72
C GLU A 213 8.10 16.43 2.64
N SER A 214 8.52 16.28 1.37
CA SER A 214 7.89 16.98 0.25
C SER A 214 6.44 16.55 0.03
N ALA A 215 6.17 15.25 0.10
CA ALA A 215 4.82 14.69 -0.03
C ALA A 215 3.90 15.13 1.13
N ILE A 216 4.41 15.09 2.37
CA ILE A 216 3.68 15.54 3.57
C ILE A 216 3.29 17.00 3.44
N ILE A 217 4.23 17.88 3.07
CA ILE A 217 3.95 19.32 2.91
C ILE A 217 2.97 19.56 1.76
N SER A 218 3.13 18.87 0.64
CA SER A 218 2.22 19.01 -0.50
C SER A 218 0.80 18.64 -0.15
N LEU A 219 0.60 17.59 0.65
CA LEU A 219 -0.74 17.11 0.98
C LEU A 219 -1.34 17.84 2.19
N PHE A 220 -0.55 18.11 3.25
CA PHE A 220 -1.05 18.59 4.55
C PHE A 220 -0.59 20.01 4.92
N GLY A 221 0.22 20.68 4.08
CA GLY A 221 0.77 22.01 4.34
C GLY A 221 2.04 22.00 5.18
N SER A 222 2.80 23.10 5.15
CA SER A 222 4.07 23.20 5.87
C SER A 222 3.89 23.21 7.40
N LYS A 223 2.75 23.69 7.87
CA LYS A 223 2.49 23.83 9.32
C LYS A 223 2.51 22.52 10.08
N ILE A 224 2.25 21.38 9.44
CA ILE A 224 2.34 20.06 10.11
C ILE A 224 3.76 19.77 10.61
N ILE A 225 4.78 20.17 9.85
CA ILE A 225 6.20 20.00 10.21
C ILE A 225 6.67 21.15 11.10
N ASP A 226 6.32 22.41 10.79
CA ASP A 226 6.70 23.59 11.56
C ASP A 226 6.27 23.47 13.05
N LEU A 227 5.06 22.98 13.28
CA LEU A 227 4.49 22.78 14.62
C LEU A 227 5.07 21.57 15.35
N ASN A 228 5.64 20.60 14.64
CA ASN A 228 6.02 19.32 15.19
C ASN A 228 7.46 18.93 14.80
N PRO A 229 8.50 19.48 15.46
CA PRO A 229 9.87 19.03 15.22
C PRO A 229 9.99 17.50 15.36
N GLY A 230 10.67 16.85 14.40
CA GLY A 230 10.82 15.39 14.38
C GLY A 230 9.62 14.63 13.81
N PHE A 231 8.65 15.31 13.18
CA PHE A 231 7.45 14.69 12.63
C PHE A 231 7.74 13.57 11.63
N VAL A 232 8.64 13.81 10.69
CA VAL A 232 9.01 12.83 9.65
C VAL A 232 9.64 11.57 10.25
N GLN A 233 10.51 11.73 11.27
CA GLN A 233 11.09 10.59 11.98
C GLN A 233 10.01 9.80 12.74
N CYS A 234 9.13 10.49 13.47
CA CYS A 234 8.02 9.84 14.18
C CYS A 234 7.08 9.09 13.22
N TYR A 235 6.87 9.64 12.01
CA TYR A 235 6.12 8.95 10.97
C TYR A 235 6.80 7.64 10.54
N TRP A 236 8.11 7.63 10.29
CA TRP A 236 8.83 6.40 9.91
C TRP A 236 8.89 5.37 11.05
N ASP A 237 9.02 5.84 12.30
CA ASP A 237 8.92 4.96 13.47
C ASP A 237 7.54 4.29 13.55
N PHE A 238 6.48 5.02 13.17
CA PHE A 238 5.13 4.48 13.07
C PHE A 238 4.98 3.51 11.90
N ASP A 239 5.51 3.83 10.72
CA ASP A 239 5.45 2.98 9.53
C ASP A 239 6.04 1.58 9.81
N ASP A 240 7.17 1.53 10.50
CA ASP A 240 7.87 0.29 10.88
C ASP A 240 7.04 -0.63 11.79
N ILE A 241 6.14 -0.06 12.60
CA ILE A 241 5.30 -0.81 13.55
C ILE A 241 3.83 -0.95 13.13
N ALA A 242 3.41 -0.26 12.08
CA ALA A 242 2.00 -0.17 11.70
C ALA A 242 1.36 -1.55 11.47
N GLY A 243 2.09 -2.47 10.84
CA GLY A 243 1.64 -3.84 10.63
C GLY A 243 1.31 -4.59 11.92
N THR A 244 2.02 -4.32 13.02
CA THR A 244 1.77 -4.99 14.31
C THR A 244 0.47 -4.54 14.98
N LEU A 245 0.05 -3.31 14.72
CA LEU A 245 -1.16 -2.72 15.31
C LEU A 245 -2.46 -3.22 14.67
N VAL A 246 -2.42 -3.64 13.39
CA VAL A 246 -3.61 -4.08 12.65
C VAL A 246 -4.29 -5.27 13.30
N TRP A 247 -3.52 -6.19 13.86
CA TRP A 247 -4.04 -7.47 14.33
C TRP A 247 -4.74 -7.41 15.69
N GLY A 248 -4.82 -6.23 16.32
CA GLY A 248 -5.62 -6.02 17.52
C GLY A 248 -5.13 -6.78 18.74
N LEU A 249 -3.83 -7.04 18.84
CA LEU A 249 -3.24 -7.53 20.08
C LEU A 249 -3.56 -6.57 21.22
N PRO A 250 -3.73 -7.07 22.46
CA PRO A 250 -3.95 -6.20 23.63
C PRO A 250 -2.83 -5.16 23.78
N ASN A 251 -3.18 -3.91 24.05
CA ASN A 251 -2.24 -2.79 24.14
C ASN A 251 -1.08 -3.03 25.12
N PHE A 252 -1.32 -3.82 26.19
CA PHE A 252 -0.28 -4.13 27.18
C PHE A 252 0.84 -5.02 26.61
N LEU A 253 0.59 -5.77 25.52
CA LEU A 253 1.59 -6.59 24.82
C LEU A 253 2.39 -5.79 23.78
N GLN A 254 1.90 -4.59 23.40
CA GLN A 254 2.52 -3.77 22.36
C GLN A 254 2.66 -2.30 22.78
N ARG A 255 2.99 -2.06 24.06
CA ARG A 255 3.05 -0.71 24.66
C ARG A 255 3.90 0.27 23.87
N LYS A 256 5.06 -0.16 23.34
CA LYS A 256 5.96 0.68 22.55
C LYS A 256 5.28 1.12 21.25
N SER A 257 4.68 0.19 20.51
CA SER A 257 3.99 0.49 19.24
C SER A 257 2.80 1.43 19.47
N VAL A 258 2.03 1.22 20.54
CA VAL A 258 0.93 2.11 20.91
C VAL A 258 1.44 3.51 21.24
N ALA A 259 2.55 3.65 22.00
CA ALA A 259 3.12 4.94 22.34
C ALA A 259 3.58 5.73 21.11
N ILE A 260 4.23 5.08 20.13
CA ILE A 260 4.63 5.71 18.85
C ILE A 260 3.40 6.19 18.08
N LYS A 261 2.38 5.34 17.94
CA LYS A 261 1.11 5.72 17.30
C LYS A 261 0.46 6.91 17.99
N ASP A 262 0.37 6.90 19.32
CA ASP A 262 -0.26 7.97 20.09
C ASP A 262 0.53 9.27 20.00
N GLN A 263 1.86 9.22 19.92
CA GLN A 263 2.72 10.37 19.68
C GLN A 263 2.44 10.99 18.30
N LEU A 264 2.46 10.20 17.25
CA LEU A 264 2.17 10.70 15.89
C LEU A 264 0.74 11.25 15.80
N HIS A 265 -0.23 10.55 16.41
CA HIS A 265 -1.60 11.03 16.47
C HIS A 265 -1.73 12.36 17.23
N SER A 266 -0.97 12.56 18.29
CA SER A 266 -0.91 13.85 19.02
C SER A 266 -0.35 14.97 18.15
N MET A 267 0.69 14.68 17.37
CA MET A 267 1.27 15.64 16.41
C MET A 267 0.29 16.02 15.31
N THR A 268 -0.41 15.05 14.71
CA THR A 268 -1.46 15.32 13.72
C THR A 268 -2.64 16.07 14.34
N ARG A 269 -3.01 15.78 15.57
CA ARG A 269 -4.04 16.51 16.29
C ARG A 269 -3.68 17.98 16.51
N LYS A 270 -2.45 18.26 16.97
CA LYS A 270 -1.93 19.62 17.13
C LYS A 270 -2.00 20.42 15.83
N HIS A 271 -1.66 19.77 14.71
CA HIS A 271 -1.76 20.36 13.37
C HIS A 271 -3.23 20.69 13.02
N ILE A 272 -4.16 19.74 13.14
CA ILE A 272 -5.58 19.95 12.84
C ILE A 272 -6.19 21.06 13.70
N ASP A 273 -5.91 21.06 15.01
CA ASP A 273 -6.43 22.10 15.91
C ASP A 273 -5.90 23.49 15.52
N SER A 274 -4.59 23.62 15.22
CA SER A 274 -3.98 24.86 14.74
C SER A 274 -4.52 25.30 13.37
N ALA A 275 -4.74 24.38 12.46
CA ALA A 275 -5.28 24.71 11.15
C ALA A 275 -6.72 25.26 11.25
N TRP A 276 -7.55 24.69 12.13
CA TRP A 276 -8.88 25.21 12.40
C TRP A 276 -8.89 26.58 13.05
N GLU A 277 -7.92 26.89 13.88
CA GLU A 277 -7.80 28.16 14.59
C GLU A 277 -7.33 29.31 13.67
N HIS A 278 -6.43 29.01 12.72
CA HIS A 278 -5.71 30.05 11.97
C HIS A 278 -6.11 30.16 10.50
N PHE A 279 -6.80 29.17 9.93
CA PHE A 279 -7.25 29.25 8.54
C PHE A 279 -8.48 30.15 8.42
N ASP A 280 -8.38 31.16 7.55
CA ASP A 280 -9.49 32.07 7.25
C ASP A 280 -10.45 31.44 6.22
N TRP A 281 -11.57 30.90 6.72
CA TRP A 281 -12.58 30.23 5.90
C TRP A 281 -13.36 31.15 4.96
N GLU A 282 -13.28 32.47 5.16
CA GLU A 282 -13.90 33.48 4.28
C GLU A 282 -12.83 34.25 3.49
N GLY A 283 -11.56 33.97 3.71
CA GLY A 283 -10.43 34.62 3.07
C GLY A 283 -10.16 34.17 1.63
N PRO A 284 -9.14 34.76 1.00
CA PRO A 284 -8.80 34.50 -0.41
C PRO A 284 -8.36 33.07 -0.69
N ASP A 285 -7.81 32.36 0.31
CA ASP A 285 -7.32 30.98 0.18
C ASP A 285 -8.41 29.92 0.36
N ARG A 286 -9.64 30.33 0.64
CA ARG A 286 -10.77 29.41 0.80
C ARG A 286 -10.92 28.42 -0.36
N ASP A 287 -10.73 28.91 -1.59
CA ASP A 287 -10.86 28.12 -2.82
C ASP A 287 -9.53 27.76 -3.48
N SER A 288 -8.39 28.07 -2.83
CA SER A 288 -7.06 27.75 -3.33
C SER A 288 -6.82 26.24 -3.43
N ALA A 289 -6.00 25.81 -4.38
CA ALA A 289 -5.62 24.40 -4.52
C ALA A 289 -4.70 23.94 -3.38
N TRP A 290 -3.90 24.85 -2.84
CA TRP A 290 -2.96 24.60 -1.74
C TRP A 290 -2.78 25.85 -0.87
N GLU A 291 -2.58 25.65 0.44
CA GLU A 291 -2.22 26.68 1.41
C GLU A 291 -1.49 26.08 2.62
N PRO A 292 -0.79 26.85 3.46
CA PRO A 292 0.14 26.28 4.45
C PRO A 292 -0.50 25.60 5.66
N HIS A 293 -1.78 25.85 5.99
CA HIS A 293 -2.45 25.32 7.20
C HIS A 293 -2.95 23.88 7.01
N PHE A 294 -3.82 23.64 6.02
CA PHE A 294 -4.34 22.32 5.68
C PHE A 294 -3.60 21.66 4.52
N GLY A 295 -2.80 22.42 3.77
CA GLY A 295 -2.13 21.97 2.57
C GLY A 295 -3.07 21.90 1.36
N SER A 296 -3.22 20.71 0.79
CA SER A 296 -4.05 20.49 -0.39
C SER A 296 -5.54 20.73 -0.13
N ARG A 297 -6.27 20.99 -1.21
CA ARG A 297 -7.73 21.08 -1.16
C ARG A 297 -8.36 19.79 -0.60
N LEU A 298 -7.81 18.63 -0.90
CA LEU A 298 -8.29 17.36 -0.33
C LEU A 298 -8.25 17.37 1.19
N SER A 299 -7.13 17.75 1.80
CA SER A 299 -6.98 17.76 3.25
C SER A 299 -7.95 18.72 3.92
N ARG A 300 -8.09 19.94 3.35
CA ARG A 300 -9.01 20.96 3.85
C ARG A 300 -10.47 20.54 3.77
N GLU A 301 -10.93 20.10 2.61
CA GLU A 301 -12.31 19.66 2.42
C GLU A 301 -12.64 18.38 3.21
N THR A 302 -11.65 17.50 3.41
CA THR A 302 -11.82 16.33 4.29
C THR A 302 -12.01 16.74 5.75
N ALA A 303 -11.16 17.64 6.27
CA ALA A 303 -11.31 18.15 7.63
C ALA A 303 -12.67 18.85 7.83
N LYS A 304 -13.09 19.66 6.85
CA LYS A 304 -14.39 20.33 6.84
C LYS A 304 -15.54 19.34 6.85
N TRP A 305 -15.53 18.36 5.95
CA TRP A 305 -16.57 17.32 5.85
C TRP A 305 -16.68 16.51 7.14
N LEU A 306 -15.56 16.09 7.73
CA LEU A 306 -15.57 15.36 9.01
C LEU A 306 -16.25 16.18 10.09
N ARG A 307 -15.93 17.48 10.22
CA ARG A 307 -16.53 18.37 11.21
C ARG A 307 -18.04 18.58 10.98
N GLU A 308 -18.46 18.77 9.72
CA GLU A 308 -19.88 18.90 9.32
C GLU A 308 -20.68 17.63 9.62
N LYS A 309 -20.05 16.45 9.53
CA LYS A 309 -20.63 15.15 9.88
C LYS A 309 -20.56 14.83 11.37
N GLY A 310 -20.12 15.76 12.21
CA GLY A 310 -20.05 15.61 13.66
C GLY A 310 -18.98 14.63 14.11
N PHE A 311 -17.85 14.55 13.38
CA PHE A 311 -16.64 13.88 13.84
C PHE A 311 -15.77 14.86 14.66
N SER A 312 -15.05 14.34 15.63
CA SER A 312 -14.12 15.12 16.44
C SER A 312 -12.85 15.47 15.67
N ASN A 313 -12.13 16.51 16.13
CA ASN A 313 -10.78 16.77 15.63
C ASN A 313 -9.81 15.60 15.90
N HIS A 314 -10.09 14.77 16.92
CA HIS A 314 -9.36 13.54 17.18
C HIS A 314 -9.53 12.55 16.00
N ALA A 315 -10.76 12.36 15.52
CA ALA A 315 -11.02 11.54 14.33
C ALA A 315 -10.39 12.14 13.06
N ALA A 316 -10.43 13.47 12.88
CA ALA A 316 -9.77 14.13 11.77
C ALA A 316 -8.24 13.93 11.79
N ALA A 317 -7.61 14.00 12.96
CA ALA A 317 -6.19 13.69 13.13
C ALA A 317 -5.86 12.23 12.80
N GLY A 318 -6.70 11.30 13.24
CA GLY A 318 -6.56 9.88 12.89
C GLY A 318 -6.71 9.62 11.39
N HIS A 319 -7.61 10.33 10.72
CA HIS A 319 -7.73 10.28 9.27
C HIS A 319 -6.46 10.82 8.56
N THR A 320 -5.87 11.90 9.08
CA THR A 320 -4.58 12.42 8.59
C THR A 320 -3.47 11.38 8.75
N LEU A 321 -3.40 10.70 9.91
CA LEU A 321 -2.43 9.63 10.17
C LEU A 321 -2.58 8.47 9.17
N ALA A 322 -3.80 8.04 8.90
CA ALA A 322 -4.07 6.99 7.92
C ALA A 322 -3.67 7.40 6.49
N SER A 323 -3.90 8.67 6.13
CA SER A 323 -3.51 9.21 4.84
C SER A 323 -1.98 9.32 4.70
N LEU A 324 -1.27 9.69 5.77
CA LEU A 324 0.19 9.69 5.84
C LEU A 324 0.79 8.30 5.59
N PHE A 325 0.22 7.27 6.23
CA PHE A 325 0.64 5.88 6.03
C PHE A 325 0.45 5.43 4.57
N GLY A 326 -0.71 5.76 3.97
CA GLY A 326 -0.96 5.45 2.56
C GLY A 326 -0.06 6.21 1.59
N LEU A 327 0.41 7.40 1.97
CA LEU A 327 1.21 8.29 1.12
C LEU A 327 2.65 7.79 0.98
N ASN A 328 3.41 7.71 2.06
CA ASN A 328 4.86 7.53 2.00
C ASN A 328 5.32 6.07 2.10
N GLY A 329 4.62 5.23 2.87
CA GLY A 329 4.99 3.83 3.12
C GLY A 329 4.98 2.96 1.84
N ASN A 330 4.43 3.47 0.73
CA ASN A 330 4.43 2.80 -0.56
C ASN A 330 5.31 3.51 -1.60
N THR A 331 5.16 4.84 -1.75
CA THR A 331 5.80 5.57 -2.85
C THR A 331 7.31 5.68 -2.69
N VAL A 332 7.79 5.87 -1.45
CA VAL A 332 9.23 5.95 -1.17
C VAL A 332 9.93 4.62 -1.46
N PRO A 333 9.52 3.46 -0.91
CA PRO A 333 10.15 2.17 -1.24
C PRO A 333 10.14 1.85 -2.74
N VAL A 334 9.03 2.12 -3.44
CA VAL A 334 8.92 1.89 -4.89
C VAL A 334 9.92 2.77 -5.66
N THR A 335 10.08 4.04 -5.26
CA THR A 335 11.07 4.94 -5.88
C THR A 335 12.49 4.48 -5.61
N VAL A 336 12.79 4.02 -4.39
CA VAL A 336 14.11 3.47 -4.03
C VAL A 336 14.46 2.25 -4.88
N TRP A 337 13.53 1.30 -5.02
CA TRP A 337 13.72 0.13 -5.88
C TRP A 337 13.97 0.52 -7.34
N ALA A 338 13.20 1.47 -7.87
CA ALA A 338 13.40 1.97 -9.22
C ALA A 338 14.81 2.58 -9.39
N MET A 339 15.24 3.41 -8.44
CA MET A 339 16.58 4.02 -8.51
C MET A 339 17.71 3.01 -8.35
N ILE A 340 17.54 1.98 -7.52
CA ILE A 340 18.52 0.88 -7.39
C ILE A 340 18.72 0.20 -8.76
N GLU A 341 17.63 -0.14 -9.46
CA GLU A 341 17.73 -0.77 -10.79
C GLU A 341 18.31 0.17 -11.85
N ILE A 342 17.93 1.44 -11.82
CA ILE A 342 18.43 2.46 -12.76
C ILE A 342 19.93 2.71 -12.56
N ILE A 343 20.39 2.89 -11.33
CA ILE A 343 21.80 3.24 -11.02
C ILE A 343 22.74 2.06 -11.35
N ARG A 344 22.25 0.83 -11.27
CA ARG A 344 23.04 -0.38 -11.56
C ARG A 344 23.24 -0.64 -13.04
N ASP A 345 22.41 -0.07 -13.89
CA ASP A 345 22.46 -0.25 -15.36
C ASP A 345 22.61 1.11 -16.06
N ALA A 346 23.83 1.42 -16.50
CA ALA A 346 24.13 2.68 -17.16
C ALA A 346 23.31 2.90 -18.44
N ALA A 347 22.97 1.82 -19.17
CA ALA A 347 22.14 1.93 -20.38
C ALA A 347 20.69 2.25 -20.02
N LEU A 348 20.17 1.64 -18.96
CA LEU A 348 18.84 1.96 -18.43
C LEU A 348 18.80 3.40 -17.88
N PHE A 349 19.85 3.82 -17.13
CA PHE A 349 19.95 5.19 -16.62
C PHE A 349 19.84 6.21 -17.76
N GLN A 350 20.64 6.02 -18.82
CA GLN A 350 20.61 6.91 -19.97
C GLN A 350 19.25 6.91 -20.67
N ALA A 351 18.68 5.73 -20.91
CA ALA A 351 17.38 5.60 -21.58
C ALA A 351 16.23 6.27 -20.80
N VAL A 352 16.22 6.11 -19.46
CA VAL A 352 15.22 6.73 -18.58
C VAL A 352 15.43 8.24 -18.52
N SER A 353 16.68 8.71 -18.45
CA SER A 353 17.01 10.15 -18.46
C SER A 353 16.58 10.80 -19.78
N ASP A 354 16.93 10.21 -20.93
CA ASP A 354 16.56 10.72 -22.26
C ASP A 354 15.05 10.79 -22.42
N GLU A 355 14.33 9.75 -22.00
CA GLU A 355 12.87 9.75 -22.07
C GLU A 355 12.26 10.81 -21.13
N ALA A 356 12.76 10.94 -19.89
CA ALA A 356 12.29 11.93 -18.92
C ALA A 356 12.51 13.38 -19.42
N LEU A 357 13.65 13.65 -20.06
CA LEU A 357 13.94 14.95 -20.69
C LEU A 357 12.89 15.33 -21.74
N GLY A 358 12.29 14.33 -22.41
CA GLY A 358 11.17 14.54 -23.31
C GLY A 358 9.90 15.11 -22.68
N ALA A 359 9.75 15.00 -21.34
CA ALA A 359 8.61 15.57 -20.61
C ALA A 359 8.81 17.02 -20.17
N PHE A 360 10.00 17.61 -20.39
CA PHE A 360 10.21 19.00 -20.00
C PHE A 360 9.48 19.96 -20.94
N THR A 361 8.91 21.00 -20.36
CA THR A 361 8.27 22.12 -21.03
C THR A 361 8.84 23.42 -20.49
N THR A 362 8.79 24.48 -21.32
CA THR A 362 9.20 25.83 -20.89
C THR A 362 7.94 26.62 -20.57
N ASP A 363 7.85 27.16 -19.37
CA ASP A 363 6.77 28.06 -18.99
C ASP A 363 6.84 29.33 -19.85
N PRO A 364 5.82 29.63 -20.65
CA PRO A 364 5.84 30.78 -21.55
C PRO A 364 5.85 32.13 -20.82
N THR A 365 5.52 32.16 -19.53
CA THR A 365 5.42 33.43 -18.76
C THR A 365 6.75 33.85 -18.15
N ASN A 366 7.58 32.91 -17.73
CA ASN A 366 8.82 33.17 -16.99
C ASN A 366 10.06 32.48 -17.59
N GLY A 367 9.90 31.68 -18.65
CA GLY A 367 10.98 30.95 -19.30
C GLY A 367 11.57 29.79 -18.49
N THR A 368 11.00 29.44 -17.33
CA THR A 368 11.50 28.34 -16.52
C THR A 368 11.18 27.00 -17.14
N ARG A 369 12.15 26.08 -17.07
CA ARG A 369 12.00 24.71 -17.53
C ARG A 369 11.42 23.85 -16.41
N GLN A 370 10.28 23.22 -16.66
CA GLN A 370 9.57 22.38 -15.69
C GLN A 370 9.15 21.05 -16.31
N ILE A 371 8.95 20.03 -15.47
CA ILE A 371 8.48 18.71 -15.90
C ILE A 371 6.95 18.75 -16.00
N ASP A 372 6.42 18.42 -17.17
CA ASP A 372 4.99 18.16 -17.37
C ASP A 372 4.65 16.75 -16.85
N ALA A 373 4.05 16.69 -15.66
CA ALA A 373 3.65 15.44 -15.03
C ALA A 373 2.71 14.60 -15.91
N SER A 374 1.78 15.25 -16.62
CA SER A 374 0.83 14.59 -17.52
C SER A 374 1.51 13.93 -18.73
N LYS A 375 2.57 14.54 -19.25
CA LYS A 375 3.38 13.99 -20.34
C LYS A 375 4.25 12.85 -19.80
N LEU A 376 4.92 13.07 -18.66
CA LEU A 376 5.83 12.11 -18.04
C LEU A 376 5.17 10.75 -17.76
N ILE A 377 4.00 10.74 -17.14
CA ILE A 377 3.28 9.50 -16.77
C ILE A 377 2.79 8.68 -17.97
N ASN A 378 2.87 9.23 -19.18
CA ASN A 378 2.46 8.58 -20.41
C ASN A 378 3.64 8.13 -21.28
N LEU A 379 4.87 8.44 -20.91
CA LEU A 379 6.07 7.99 -21.62
C LEU A 379 6.23 6.47 -21.51
N PRO A 380 6.52 5.76 -22.61
CA PRO A 380 6.46 4.30 -22.65
C PRO A 380 7.38 3.60 -21.66
N LEU A 381 8.68 3.97 -21.63
CA LEU A 381 9.66 3.33 -20.73
C LEU A 381 9.38 3.68 -19.26
N MET A 382 9.01 4.93 -18.99
CA MET A 382 8.60 5.37 -17.64
C MET A 382 7.41 4.55 -17.13
N GLN A 383 6.40 4.28 -17.98
CA GLN A 383 5.28 3.43 -17.61
C GLN A 383 5.69 1.97 -17.39
N SER A 384 6.56 1.44 -18.25
CA SER A 384 7.02 0.06 -18.18
C SER A 384 7.85 -0.17 -16.92
N LEU A 385 8.81 0.71 -16.64
CA LEU A 385 9.61 0.74 -15.40
C LEU A 385 8.70 0.75 -14.16
N TYR A 386 7.75 1.69 -14.11
CA TYR A 386 6.82 1.82 -13.00
C TYR A 386 6.02 0.53 -12.76
N VAL A 387 5.44 -0.06 -13.79
CA VAL A 387 4.66 -1.29 -13.67
C VAL A 387 5.53 -2.45 -13.20
N GLU A 388 6.76 -2.55 -13.70
CA GLU A 388 7.68 -3.63 -13.37
C GLU A 388 8.13 -3.57 -11.91
N ILE A 389 8.48 -2.38 -11.41
CA ILE A 389 8.81 -2.18 -9.99
C ILE A 389 7.61 -2.47 -9.09
N MET A 390 6.42 -1.96 -9.44
CA MET A 390 5.20 -2.24 -8.69
C MET A 390 4.86 -3.73 -8.67
N ARG A 391 5.10 -4.44 -9.77
CA ARG A 391 4.85 -5.87 -9.89
C ARG A 391 5.75 -6.68 -8.95
N LEU A 392 7.03 -6.34 -8.89
CA LEU A 392 8.01 -7.09 -8.12
C LEU A 392 7.95 -6.77 -6.63
N HIS A 393 7.79 -5.49 -6.26
CA HIS A 393 8.01 -5.02 -4.91
C HIS A 393 6.75 -4.61 -4.14
N VAL A 394 5.55 -4.73 -4.74
CA VAL A 394 4.29 -4.48 -4.02
C VAL A 394 3.56 -5.80 -3.77
N SER A 395 3.47 -6.15 -2.50
CA SER A 395 2.74 -7.33 -2.04
C SER A 395 1.49 -6.91 -1.25
N PHE A 396 0.32 -7.10 -1.84
CA PHE A 396 -0.95 -6.68 -1.24
C PHE A 396 -1.99 -7.81 -1.26
N ASN A 397 -2.54 -8.13 -0.09
CA ASN A 397 -3.64 -9.08 0.06
C ASN A 397 -4.98 -8.34 0.03
N VAL A 398 -5.68 -8.40 -1.10
CA VAL A 398 -7.06 -7.89 -1.15
C VAL A 398 -7.94 -8.82 -0.36
N THR A 399 -8.38 -8.37 0.82
CA THR A 399 -9.16 -9.16 1.78
C THR A 399 -10.61 -8.72 1.77
N ARG A 400 -11.52 -9.69 1.71
CA ARG A 400 -12.96 -9.52 1.77
C ARG A 400 -13.55 -10.49 2.79
N LYS A 401 -14.72 -10.16 3.34
CA LYS A 401 -15.47 -11.04 4.24
C LYS A 401 -16.75 -11.52 3.57
N ALA A 402 -16.93 -12.84 3.50
CA ALA A 402 -18.14 -13.42 2.93
C ALA A 402 -19.38 -13.04 3.75
N THR A 403 -20.37 -12.42 3.12
CA THR A 403 -21.62 -11.97 3.75
C THR A 403 -22.64 -13.10 3.89
N GLU A 404 -22.55 -14.10 3.03
CA GLU A 404 -23.36 -15.32 3.01
C GLU A 404 -22.53 -16.51 2.53
N PRO A 405 -23.02 -17.75 2.63
CA PRO A 405 -22.34 -18.91 2.02
C PRO A 405 -22.27 -18.73 0.50
N LEU A 406 -21.11 -19.01 -0.09
CA LEU A 406 -20.90 -18.86 -1.53
C LEU A 406 -20.03 -19.99 -2.10
N VAL A 407 -19.99 -20.10 -3.42
CA VAL A 407 -19.19 -21.10 -4.13
C VAL A 407 -18.16 -20.41 -5.01
N VAL A 408 -16.89 -20.82 -4.87
CA VAL A 408 -15.79 -20.37 -5.73
C VAL A 408 -15.10 -21.59 -6.32
N ASN A 409 -15.03 -21.69 -7.64
CA ASN A 409 -14.44 -22.84 -8.36
C ASN A 409 -15.01 -24.20 -7.92
N GLY A 410 -16.31 -24.28 -7.61
CA GLY A 410 -16.94 -25.51 -7.14
C GLY A 410 -16.71 -25.83 -5.66
N TYR A 411 -15.97 -25.00 -4.93
CA TYR A 411 -15.72 -25.15 -3.50
C TYR A 411 -16.64 -24.25 -2.67
N ASN A 412 -17.13 -24.80 -1.55
CA ASN A 412 -17.99 -24.09 -0.62
C ASN A 412 -17.17 -23.19 0.31
N ILE A 413 -17.58 -21.94 0.45
CA ILE A 413 -17.01 -20.95 1.36
C ILE A 413 -18.10 -20.55 2.36
N GLU A 414 -17.78 -20.60 3.64
CA GLU A 414 -18.71 -20.32 4.73
C GLU A 414 -18.97 -18.81 4.89
N LYS A 415 -20.17 -18.44 5.32
CA LYS A 415 -20.48 -17.08 5.77
C LYS A 415 -19.51 -16.63 6.85
N GLY A 416 -19.02 -15.42 6.75
CA GLY A 416 -18.07 -14.83 7.70
C GLY A 416 -16.61 -15.19 7.45
N ALA A 417 -16.31 -16.08 6.50
CA ALA A 417 -14.95 -16.42 6.10
C ALA A 417 -14.25 -15.23 5.43
N LEU A 418 -12.93 -15.16 5.58
CA LEU A 418 -12.09 -14.26 4.80
C LEU A 418 -11.80 -14.88 3.43
N VAL A 419 -11.99 -14.11 2.38
CA VAL A 419 -11.61 -14.46 1.01
C VAL A 419 -10.60 -13.45 0.53
N GLN A 420 -9.43 -13.94 0.16
CA GLN A 420 -8.29 -13.11 -0.20
C GLN A 420 -7.79 -13.43 -1.60
N THR A 421 -7.23 -12.42 -2.27
CA THR A 421 -6.35 -12.62 -3.41
C THR A 421 -5.05 -11.86 -3.18
N CYS A 422 -3.92 -12.52 -3.46
CA CYS A 422 -2.59 -12.00 -3.18
C CYS A 422 -1.95 -11.49 -4.47
N SER A 423 -1.56 -10.21 -4.49
CA SER A 423 -0.87 -9.64 -5.65
C SER A 423 0.48 -10.32 -5.90
N GLN A 424 1.23 -10.66 -4.85
CA GLN A 424 2.53 -11.30 -5.00
C GLN A 424 2.43 -12.61 -5.79
N ILE A 425 1.45 -13.47 -5.49
CA ILE A 425 1.26 -14.72 -6.25
C ILE A 425 0.90 -14.42 -7.70
N ALA A 426 -0.03 -13.47 -7.94
CA ALA A 426 -0.46 -13.10 -9.28
C ALA A 426 0.62 -12.38 -10.09
N HIS A 427 1.46 -11.58 -9.43
CA HIS A 427 2.52 -10.78 -10.06
C HIS A 427 3.75 -11.60 -10.45
N TYR A 428 3.92 -12.80 -9.88
CA TYR A 428 5.04 -13.71 -10.18
C TYR A 428 4.61 -14.91 -11.05
N GLU A 429 3.37 -14.93 -11.55
CA GLU A 429 2.86 -16.01 -12.40
C GLU A 429 3.60 -16.04 -13.74
N GLU A 430 4.47 -17.05 -13.95
CA GLU A 430 5.34 -17.15 -15.13
C GLU A 430 4.56 -17.16 -16.44
N ALA A 431 3.41 -17.82 -16.48
CA ALA A 431 2.55 -17.88 -17.68
C ALA A 431 2.00 -16.51 -18.12
N VAL A 432 1.95 -15.53 -17.20
CA VAL A 432 1.45 -14.17 -17.45
C VAL A 432 2.57 -13.18 -17.71
N TRP A 433 3.66 -13.29 -16.93
CA TRP A 433 4.70 -12.28 -16.86
C TRP A 433 6.03 -12.71 -17.48
N GLY A 434 6.26 -14.02 -17.66
CA GLY A 434 7.45 -14.52 -18.32
C GLY A 434 7.59 -13.98 -19.75
N ALA A 435 8.80 -13.71 -20.17
CA ALA A 435 9.17 -13.34 -21.53
C ALA A 435 10.45 -14.08 -21.91
N GLU A 436 10.71 -14.22 -23.20
CA GLU A 436 11.91 -14.92 -23.68
C GLU A 436 13.19 -14.29 -23.11
N GLY A 437 13.98 -15.11 -22.41
CA GLY A 437 15.20 -14.66 -21.71
C GLY A 437 14.98 -13.86 -20.42
N HIS A 438 13.72 -13.59 -20.03
CA HIS A 438 13.38 -12.78 -18.87
C HIS A 438 12.26 -13.40 -18.05
N PRO A 439 12.56 -14.27 -17.08
CA PRO A 439 11.55 -14.90 -16.23
C PRO A 439 10.74 -13.87 -15.43
N ALA A 440 9.56 -14.26 -14.97
CA ALA A 440 8.67 -13.39 -14.19
C ALA A 440 9.31 -12.87 -12.88
N SER A 441 10.26 -13.60 -12.33
CA SER A 441 10.97 -13.24 -11.09
C SER A 441 12.05 -12.16 -11.27
N GLU A 442 12.43 -11.84 -12.49
CA GLU A 442 13.48 -10.86 -12.79
C GLU A 442 12.90 -9.51 -13.18
N PHE A 443 13.58 -8.45 -12.77
CA PHE A 443 13.32 -7.10 -13.24
C PHE A 443 13.76 -6.95 -14.71
N TRP A 444 12.86 -6.40 -15.53
CA TRP A 444 13.17 -6.04 -16.91
C TRP A 444 12.35 -4.81 -17.34
N ALA A 445 13.00 -3.66 -17.36
CA ALA A 445 12.35 -2.37 -17.63
C ALA A 445 11.53 -2.31 -18.93
N TRP A 446 11.92 -3.09 -19.95
CA TRP A 446 11.24 -3.14 -21.26
C TRP A 446 10.13 -4.20 -21.36
N ARG A 447 9.79 -4.92 -20.31
CA ARG A 447 8.78 -6.01 -20.30
C ARG A 447 7.42 -5.62 -20.86
N HIS A 448 7.07 -4.34 -20.76
CA HIS A 448 5.78 -3.82 -21.19
C HIS A 448 5.87 -2.93 -22.42
N ILE A 449 7.00 -2.94 -23.13
CA ILE A 449 7.22 -2.19 -24.36
C ILE A 449 6.92 -3.08 -25.57
N LYS A 450 6.12 -2.57 -26.48
CA LYS A 450 5.92 -3.09 -27.83
C LYS A 450 6.36 -2.06 -28.81
N TYR A 451 6.98 -2.51 -29.88
CA TYR A 451 7.34 -1.64 -30.99
C TYR A 451 6.25 -1.73 -32.07
N VAL A 452 5.72 -0.61 -32.47
CA VAL A 452 4.73 -0.47 -33.53
C VAL A 452 5.32 0.33 -34.69
N ASP A 453 5.03 -0.10 -35.89
CA ASP A 453 5.41 0.64 -37.09
C ASP A 453 4.39 1.75 -37.33
N GLU A 454 4.85 3.00 -37.37
CA GLU A 454 4.04 4.18 -37.67
C GLU A 454 4.49 4.74 -39.01
N VAL A 455 3.54 4.85 -39.93
CA VAL A 455 3.79 5.43 -41.24
C VAL A 455 3.47 6.92 -41.17
N ASP A 456 4.44 7.76 -41.50
CA ASP A 456 4.21 9.20 -41.63
C ASP A 456 3.38 9.47 -42.87
N ASP A 457 2.18 10.02 -42.70
CA ASP A 457 1.22 10.26 -43.79
C ASP A 457 1.72 11.25 -44.83
N CYS A 458 2.73 12.08 -44.53
CA CYS A 458 3.27 13.09 -45.43
C CYS A 458 4.49 12.58 -46.22
N SER A 459 5.39 11.84 -45.54
CA SER A 459 6.64 11.34 -46.14
C SER A 459 6.54 9.89 -46.63
N GLY A 460 5.56 9.11 -46.12
CA GLY A 460 5.47 7.67 -46.37
C GLY A 460 6.56 6.87 -45.64
N GLU A 461 7.36 7.50 -44.81
CA GLU A 461 8.43 6.86 -44.05
C GLU A 461 7.87 6.08 -42.87
N THR A 462 8.30 4.83 -42.72
CA THR A 462 7.89 3.98 -41.59
C THR A 462 8.90 4.11 -40.47
N THR A 463 8.44 4.63 -39.33
CA THR A 463 9.24 4.72 -38.09
C THR A 463 8.74 3.71 -37.07
N ARG A 464 9.68 3.01 -36.43
CA ARG A 464 9.36 2.05 -35.35
C ARG A 464 9.39 2.74 -33.99
N ARG A 465 8.21 2.87 -33.35
CA ARG A 465 8.08 3.58 -32.08
C ARG A 465 7.76 2.66 -30.91
N PRO A 466 8.35 2.90 -29.72
CA PRO A 466 7.99 2.17 -28.52
C PRO A 466 6.59 2.57 -28.05
N GLN A 467 5.79 1.59 -27.65
CA GLN A 467 4.47 1.77 -27.07
C GLN A 467 4.33 0.92 -25.80
N PHE A 468 3.84 1.51 -24.72
CA PHE A 468 3.50 0.77 -23.51
C PHE A 468 2.24 -0.09 -23.71
N SER A 469 2.27 -1.32 -23.22
CA SER A 469 1.14 -2.25 -23.36
C SER A 469 1.02 -3.24 -22.20
N MET A 470 -0.14 -3.22 -21.54
CA MET A 470 -0.57 -4.21 -20.55
C MET A 470 -1.56 -5.24 -21.11
N LYS A 471 -1.66 -5.36 -22.45
CA LYS A 471 -2.63 -6.27 -23.08
C LYS A 471 -2.50 -7.71 -22.56
N GLY A 472 -3.62 -8.28 -22.09
CA GLY A 472 -3.69 -9.64 -21.53
C GLY A 472 -3.38 -9.73 -20.03
N ARG A 473 -2.94 -8.66 -19.35
CA ARG A 473 -2.48 -8.65 -17.95
C ARG A 473 -3.37 -7.92 -16.94
N PRO A 474 -4.48 -7.23 -17.29
CA PRO A 474 -5.18 -6.35 -16.34
C PRO A 474 -5.73 -7.06 -15.10
N SER A 475 -6.13 -8.33 -15.23
CA SER A 475 -6.68 -9.12 -14.12
C SER A 475 -5.59 -9.75 -13.23
N SER A 476 -4.33 -9.67 -13.63
CA SER A 476 -3.17 -10.19 -12.90
C SER A 476 -2.32 -9.07 -12.29
N PHE A 477 -2.68 -7.79 -12.50
CA PHE A 477 -1.98 -6.62 -11.97
C PHE A 477 -2.91 -5.76 -11.10
N PHE A 478 -2.76 -5.87 -9.78
CA PHE A 478 -3.60 -5.14 -8.82
C PHE A 478 -2.82 -4.64 -7.59
N PRO A 479 -1.71 -3.92 -7.77
CA PRO A 479 -0.91 -3.42 -6.65
C PRO A 479 -1.66 -2.40 -5.79
N TYR A 480 -2.70 -1.81 -6.32
CA TYR A 480 -3.62 -0.87 -5.65
C TYR A 480 -4.91 -1.52 -5.14
N GLY A 481 -4.94 -2.85 -5.05
CA GLY A 481 -6.19 -3.56 -4.82
C GLY A 481 -7.11 -3.47 -6.04
N GLY A 482 -8.42 -3.38 -5.80
CA GLY A 482 -9.37 -3.31 -6.92
C GLY A 482 -10.83 -3.30 -6.49
N GLY A 483 -11.69 -3.14 -7.50
CA GLY A 483 -13.13 -3.04 -7.31
C GLY A 483 -13.51 -1.75 -6.59
N TYR A 484 -14.54 -1.81 -5.76
CA TYR A 484 -15.13 -0.64 -5.09
C TYR A 484 -14.29 -0.07 -3.91
N VAL A 485 -13.20 -0.73 -3.51
CA VAL A 485 -12.22 -0.25 -2.50
C VAL A 485 -10.81 -0.17 -3.09
N MET A 486 -10.72 0.17 -4.37
CA MET A 486 -9.45 0.47 -5.03
C MET A 486 -8.81 1.71 -4.40
N CYS A 487 -7.47 1.72 -4.29
CA CYS A 487 -6.73 2.88 -3.75
C CYS A 487 -7.10 4.17 -4.50
N PRO A 488 -7.62 5.18 -3.81
CA PRO A 488 -7.97 6.46 -4.43
C PRO A 488 -6.74 7.28 -4.82
N GLY A 489 -5.61 7.09 -4.13
CA GLY A 489 -4.35 7.81 -4.35
C GLY A 489 -3.51 7.31 -5.52
N ARG A 490 -3.91 6.27 -6.24
CA ARG A 490 -3.10 5.62 -7.29
C ARG A 490 -2.61 6.56 -8.40
N HIS A 491 -3.38 7.58 -8.73
CA HIS A 491 -3.01 8.54 -9.78
C HIS A 491 -1.91 9.48 -9.30
N PHE A 492 -2.07 10.04 -8.10
CA PHE A 492 -1.05 10.88 -7.48
C PHE A 492 0.22 10.07 -7.16
N ALA A 493 0.11 8.85 -6.62
CA ALA A 493 1.25 7.98 -6.36
C ALA A 493 2.08 7.68 -7.61
N LYS A 494 1.42 7.46 -8.77
CA LYS A 494 2.13 7.30 -10.05
C LYS A 494 2.88 8.59 -10.44
N GLN A 495 2.24 9.74 -10.31
CA GLN A 495 2.87 11.04 -10.59
C GLN A 495 4.06 11.28 -9.66
N GLU A 496 3.88 11.08 -8.35
CA GLU A 496 4.90 11.26 -7.33
C GLU A 496 6.15 10.41 -7.59
N ILE A 497 5.99 9.11 -7.81
CA ILE A 497 7.08 8.18 -8.09
C ILE A 497 7.82 8.58 -9.37
N LEU A 498 7.09 8.81 -10.47
CA LEU A 498 7.72 9.13 -11.75
C LEU A 498 8.37 10.50 -11.78
N LEU A 499 7.79 11.51 -11.10
CA LEU A 499 8.41 12.83 -10.93
C LEU A 499 9.69 12.74 -10.10
N ALA A 500 9.69 11.97 -9.00
CA ALA A 500 10.90 11.79 -8.20
C ALA A 500 12.01 11.14 -9.01
N ILE A 501 11.72 10.08 -9.77
CA ILE A 501 12.68 9.45 -10.68
C ILE A 501 13.20 10.46 -11.72
N ALA A 502 12.29 11.19 -12.39
CA ALA A 502 12.66 12.17 -13.41
C ALA A 502 13.56 13.29 -12.86
N VAL A 503 13.25 13.83 -11.68
CA VAL A 503 14.10 14.83 -11.00
C VAL A 503 15.50 14.25 -10.72
N LEU A 504 15.57 13.03 -10.20
CA LEU A 504 16.84 12.39 -9.85
C LEU A 504 17.71 12.14 -11.08
N VAL A 505 17.17 11.53 -12.13
CA VAL A 505 17.98 11.13 -13.32
C VAL A 505 18.30 12.31 -14.25
N THR A 506 17.57 13.43 -14.18
CA THR A 506 17.80 14.59 -15.05
C THR A 506 18.59 15.73 -14.38
N LYS A 507 18.64 15.76 -13.04
CA LYS A 507 19.35 16.81 -12.30
C LYS A 507 20.61 16.33 -11.63
N PHE A 508 20.81 15.02 -11.46
CA PHE A 508 21.93 14.46 -10.72
C PHE A 508 22.65 13.38 -11.50
N GLU A 509 23.95 13.31 -11.32
CA GLU A 509 24.81 12.20 -11.71
C GLU A 509 25.01 11.28 -10.51
N PHE A 510 25.01 9.97 -10.77
CA PHE A 510 25.12 8.95 -9.74
C PHE A 510 26.28 7.99 -10.04
N GLU A 511 27.00 7.59 -8.98
CA GLU A 511 27.94 6.47 -9.00
C GLU A 511 27.57 5.48 -7.88
N PHE A 512 27.37 4.23 -8.23
CA PHE A 512 27.21 3.18 -7.24
C PHE A 512 28.54 2.89 -6.55
N VAL A 513 28.55 2.83 -5.21
CA VAL A 513 29.76 2.53 -4.41
C VAL A 513 29.71 1.10 -3.87
N GLU A 514 28.73 0.80 -3.04
CA GLU A 514 28.57 -0.52 -2.40
C GLU A 514 27.18 -0.68 -1.80
N TRP A 515 26.82 -1.92 -1.49
CA TRP A 515 25.66 -2.23 -0.66
C TRP A 515 25.99 -2.04 0.81
N THR A 516 25.01 -1.57 1.59
CA THR A 516 25.17 -1.35 3.02
C THR A 516 24.03 -1.96 3.83
N ASN A 517 24.34 -2.41 5.04
CA ASN A 517 23.37 -2.79 6.04
C ASN A 517 22.67 -1.54 6.61
N ALA A 518 21.61 -1.74 7.38
CA ALA A 518 20.86 -0.64 8.01
C ALA A 518 21.70 0.24 8.96
N ASP A 519 22.80 -0.28 9.50
CA ASP A 519 23.75 0.47 10.34
C ASP A 519 24.83 1.22 9.52
N GLY A 520 24.73 1.19 8.19
CA GLY A 520 25.68 1.80 7.27
C GLY A 520 26.97 1.00 7.05
N SER A 521 27.16 -0.15 7.68
CA SER A 521 28.29 -1.04 7.40
C SER A 521 28.13 -1.70 6.03
N LYS A 522 29.28 -2.09 5.42
CA LYS A 522 29.27 -2.76 4.11
C LYS A 522 28.47 -4.07 4.15
N SER A 523 27.61 -4.27 3.16
CA SER A 523 26.87 -5.51 2.95
C SER A 523 27.59 -6.42 1.95
N ASP A 524 27.46 -7.72 2.15
CA ASP A 524 27.98 -8.78 1.29
C ASP A 524 27.04 -9.17 0.13
N ARG A 525 25.81 -8.65 0.14
CA ARG A 525 24.81 -8.92 -0.89
C ARG A 525 23.96 -7.67 -1.24
N PRO A 526 23.30 -7.66 -2.41
CA PRO A 526 22.32 -6.63 -2.74
C PRO A 526 21.10 -6.66 -1.81
N PRO A 527 20.29 -5.59 -1.80
CA PRO A 527 19.00 -5.55 -1.11
C PRO A 527 18.06 -6.63 -1.60
N GLN A 528 17.20 -7.08 -0.71
CA GLN A 528 16.04 -7.91 -0.99
C GLN A 528 14.81 -7.26 -0.36
N ASP A 529 13.63 -7.69 -0.79
CA ASP A 529 12.39 -7.22 -0.19
C ASP A 529 12.34 -7.52 1.32
N ASP A 530 12.06 -6.50 2.12
CA ASP A 530 11.72 -6.70 3.51
C ASP A 530 10.34 -7.37 3.62
N ARG A 531 10.36 -8.67 3.73
CA ARG A 531 9.16 -9.51 3.68
C ARG A 531 8.26 -9.39 4.91
N ARG A 532 8.62 -8.56 5.91
CA ARG A 532 7.72 -8.17 7.01
C ARG A 532 6.52 -7.39 6.48
N PHE A 533 6.67 -6.67 5.38
CA PHE A 533 5.64 -5.89 4.71
C PHE A 533 4.81 -6.69 3.68
N ALA A 534 5.16 -7.95 3.44
CA ALA A 534 4.45 -8.78 2.46
C ALA A 534 2.96 -8.92 2.80
N GLY A 535 2.11 -8.78 1.80
CA GLY A 535 0.66 -8.86 1.92
C GLY A 535 -0.04 -7.57 2.40
N PHE A 536 0.72 -6.50 2.68
CA PHE A 536 0.18 -5.24 3.19
C PHE A 536 0.41 -4.03 2.28
N ILE A 537 1.67 -3.83 1.86
CA ILE A 537 2.15 -2.61 1.21
C ILE A 537 3.34 -2.91 0.29
N ALA A 538 4.01 -1.87 -0.21
CA ALA A 538 5.31 -2.02 -0.84
C ALA A 538 6.33 -2.58 0.15
N MET A 539 7.11 -3.55 -0.29
CA MET A 539 8.19 -4.12 0.48
C MET A 539 9.43 -3.23 0.33
N SER A 540 9.85 -2.62 1.41
CA SER A 540 11.07 -1.82 1.43
C SER A 540 12.30 -2.69 1.17
N PRO A 541 13.40 -2.15 0.62
CA PRO A 541 14.66 -2.87 0.61
C PRO A 541 15.15 -3.08 2.05
N ASP A 542 15.62 -4.30 2.36
CA ASP A 542 16.15 -4.66 3.69
C ASP A 542 17.57 -4.11 3.94
N ARG A 543 18.16 -3.50 2.93
CA ARG A 543 19.51 -2.92 2.90
C ARG A 543 19.49 -1.69 2.01
N ASP A 544 20.55 -0.87 2.10
CA ASP A 544 20.66 0.35 1.30
C ASP A 544 21.77 0.25 0.25
N ALA A 545 21.76 1.20 -0.66
CA ALA A 545 22.84 1.46 -1.61
C ALA A 545 23.62 2.71 -1.18
N ARG A 546 24.92 2.57 -0.89
CA ARG A 546 25.79 3.73 -0.80
C ARG A 546 26.10 4.19 -2.20
N VAL A 547 25.81 5.45 -2.48
CA VAL A 547 26.03 6.09 -3.77
C VAL A 547 26.79 7.39 -3.59
N ARG A 548 27.51 7.79 -4.62
CA ARG A 548 27.96 9.18 -4.78
C ARG A 548 27.01 9.85 -5.73
N LEU A 549 26.61 11.05 -5.42
CA LEU A 549 25.81 11.88 -6.31
C LEU A 549 26.31 13.32 -6.32
N ARG A 550 26.10 14.00 -7.43
CA ARG A 550 26.32 15.43 -7.57
C ARG A 550 25.25 16.04 -8.49
N ARG A 551 24.98 17.31 -8.30
CA ARG A 551 24.08 18.04 -9.19
C ARG A 551 24.77 18.30 -10.53
N LEU A 552 24.06 18.07 -11.61
CA LEU A 552 24.49 18.45 -12.95
C LEU A 552 24.50 19.97 -13.09
N LYS A 553 25.46 20.52 -13.83
CA LYS A 553 25.47 21.95 -14.17
C LYS A 553 24.21 22.29 -14.95
N SER A 554 23.54 23.34 -14.52
CA SER A 554 22.44 23.90 -15.31
C SER A 554 23.01 24.47 -16.60
N GLU A 555 22.61 23.89 -17.75
CA GLU A 555 22.90 24.48 -19.07
C GLU A 555 22.11 25.76 -19.30
#